data_bad8b0ac8358948db953ec444623762a
#
_entry.id   bad8b0ac8358948db953ec444623762a
#
_cell.length_a   1.000
_cell.length_b   1.000
_cell.length_c   1.000
_cell.angle_alpha   90.00
_cell.angle_beta   90.00
_cell.angle_gamma   90.00
#
_symmetry.space_group_name_H-M   'P 1'
#
loop_
_entity.id
_entity.type
_entity.pdbx_description
1 polymer ?
#
loop_
_entity_poly.entity_id
_entity_poly.type
_entity_poly.pdbx_seq_one_letter_code
_entity_poly.pdbx_strand_id
1 'polypeptide(L)'
;MLEEKILNDYRGAMKSRETLKSSTLAFLRAEMINLAIAKKKKLLDDNDTIAVIKKQIKQRQDSIEQFSKGNRQDLADKESKELEILKAYLPPELPAEEIKKIIEEAIVTTGAQDMKDMGKVMKEVGAKIAGRADGKLVSDLVRERLNKPLED
;
A
#
# COMPACT_ATOMS: atom_id res chain seq x y z
N MET A 1 -9.53 -5.16 13.43
CA MET A 1 -8.26 -4.43 13.26
C MET A 1 -7.27 -5.30 12.52
N LEU A 2 -6.53 -4.70 11.60
CA LEU A 2 -5.61 -5.42 10.70
C LEU A 2 -4.43 -6.05 11.45
N GLU A 3 -3.87 -5.33 12.42
CA GLU A 3 -2.78 -5.85 13.27
C GLU A 3 -3.18 -7.13 14.01
N GLU A 4 -4.38 -7.16 14.57
CA GLU A 4 -4.90 -8.33 15.28
C GLU A 4 -5.11 -9.51 14.31
N LYS A 5 -5.65 -9.25 13.13
CA LYS A 5 -5.83 -10.28 12.08
C LYS A 5 -4.48 -10.90 11.70
N ILE A 6 -3.47 -10.09 11.47
CA ILE A 6 -2.12 -10.55 11.14
C ILE A 6 -1.54 -11.43 12.25
N LEU A 7 -1.70 -11.01 13.52
CA LEU A 7 -1.23 -11.80 14.66
C LEU A 7 -1.94 -13.17 14.74
N ASN A 8 -3.25 -13.18 14.56
CA ASN A 8 -4.04 -14.41 14.59
C ASN A 8 -3.66 -15.35 13.44
N ASP A 9 -3.48 -14.82 12.24
CA ASP A 9 -3.05 -15.60 11.07
C ASP A 9 -1.63 -16.15 11.25
N TYR A 10 -0.73 -15.37 11.84
CA TYR A 10 0.61 -15.83 12.18
C TYR A 10 0.58 -17.03 13.13
N ARG A 11 -0.19 -16.92 14.19
CA ARG A 11 -0.36 -18.02 15.17
C ARG A 11 -0.97 -19.26 14.52
N GLY A 12 -1.97 -19.07 13.66
CA GLY A 12 -2.59 -20.15 12.90
C GLY A 12 -1.60 -20.84 11.97
N ALA A 13 -0.81 -20.07 11.22
CA ALA A 13 0.21 -20.60 10.32
C ALA A 13 1.30 -21.39 11.05
N MET A 14 1.69 -20.94 12.24
CA MET A 14 2.62 -21.71 13.09
C MET A 14 2.03 -23.05 13.53
N LYS A 15 0.78 -23.07 13.95
CA LYS A 15 0.08 -24.31 14.37
C LYS A 15 -0.08 -25.28 13.22
N SER A 16 -0.42 -24.77 12.03
CA SER A 16 -0.62 -25.60 10.82
C SER A 16 0.69 -25.99 10.14
N ARG A 17 1.83 -25.51 10.64
CA ARG A 17 3.16 -25.71 10.04
C ARG A 17 3.27 -25.17 8.60
N GLU A 18 2.53 -24.12 8.30
CA GLU A 18 2.64 -23.36 7.05
C GLU A 18 3.88 -22.46 7.11
N THR A 19 5.05 -23.03 6.88
CA THR A 19 6.35 -22.41 7.11
C THR A 19 6.54 -21.10 6.32
N LEU A 20 6.14 -21.09 5.04
CA LEU A 20 6.27 -19.91 4.20
C LEU A 20 5.42 -18.75 4.74
N LYS A 21 4.17 -19.03 5.09
CA LYS A 21 3.24 -18.04 5.63
C LYS A 21 3.69 -17.53 6.99
N SER A 22 4.09 -18.43 7.89
CA SER A 22 4.54 -18.05 9.22
C SER A 22 5.82 -17.21 9.18
N SER A 23 6.79 -17.53 8.34
CA SER A 23 8.01 -16.75 8.21
C SER A 23 7.76 -15.37 7.59
N THR A 24 6.89 -15.30 6.57
CA THR A 24 6.50 -14.02 5.95
C THR A 24 5.80 -13.11 6.95
N LEU A 25 4.86 -13.66 7.72
CA LEU A 25 4.14 -12.89 8.74
C LEU A 25 5.02 -12.53 9.94
N ALA A 26 5.98 -13.37 10.31
CA ALA A 26 6.95 -13.05 11.35
C ALA A 26 7.80 -11.84 10.95
N PHE A 27 8.27 -11.79 9.71
CA PHE A 27 9.03 -10.67 9.19
C PHE A 27 8.20 -9.37 9.14
N LEU A 28 6.95 -9.48 8.69
CA LEU A 28 6.01 -8.36 8.71
C LEU A 28 5.80 -7.83 10.13
N ARG A 29 5.55 -8.71 11.07
CA ARG A 29 5.35 -8.34 12.49
C ARG A 29 6.56 -7.67 13.11
N ALA A 30 7.76 -8.12 12.79
CA ALA A 30 8.99 -7.48 13.26
C ALA A 30 9.07 -6.01 12.82
N GLU A 31 8.77 -5.73 11.56
CA GLU A 31 8.72 -4.36 11.04
C GLU A 31 7.60 -3.53 11.69
N MET A 32 6.45 -4.13 11.93
CA MET A 32 5.34 -3.48 12.63
C MET A 32 5.72 -3.09 14.05
N ILE A 33 6.38 -3.99 14.78
CA ILE A 33 6.88 -3.71 16.14
C ILE A 33 7.88 -2.55 16.13
N ASN A 34 8.80 -2.55 15.19
CA ASN A 34 9.78 -1.47 15.04
C ASN A 34 9.10 -0.12 14.78
N LEU A 35 8.09 -0.09 13.92
CA LEU A 35 7.33 1.13 13.65
C LEU A 35 6.55 1.59 14.88
N ALA A 36 5.92 0.68 15.61
CA ALA A 36 5.19 1.01 16.84
C ALA A 36 6.12 1.65 17.88
N ILE A 37 7.32 1.10 18.04
CA ILE A 37 8.34 1.65 18.93
C ILE A 37 8.76 3.06 18.48
N ALA A 38 9.05 3.22 17.20
CA ALA A 38 9.43 4.52 16.63
C ALA A 38 8.35 5.59 16.80
N LYS A 39 7.10 5.21 16.67
CA LYS A 39 5.94 6.10 16.86
C LYS A 39 5.49 6.22 18.31
N LYS A 40 6.10 5.51 19.23
CA LYS A 40 5.71 5.44 20.65
C LYS A 40 4.23 5.04 20.83
N LYS A 41 3.76 4.15 19.98
CA LYS A 41 2.40 3.60 20.02
C LYS A 41 2.42 2.20 20.63
N LYS A 42 1.39 1.88 21.37
CA LYS A 42 1.19 0.52 21.89
C LYS A 42 0.70 -0.43 20.80
N LEU A 43 -0.18 0.06 19.92
CA LEU A 43 -0.73 -0.66 18.78
C LEU A 43 -0.68 0.25 17.54
N LEU A 44 -0.45 -0.34 16.38
CA LEU A 44 -0.55 0.37 15.11
C LEU A 44 -2.01 0.44 14.66
N ASP A 45 -2.40 1.56 14.09
CA ASP A 45 -3.68 1.63 13.37
C ASP A 45 -3.57 0.94 12.00
N ASP A 46 -4.70 0.79 11.32
CA ASP A 46 -4.74 0.12 10.02
C ASP A 46 -3.93 0.86 8.97
N ASN A 47 -3.89 2.20 9.00
CA ASN A 47 -3.08 2.99 8.06
C ASN A 47 -1.58 2.75 8.25
N ASP A 48 -1.11 2.71 9.47
CA ASP A 48 0.29 2.38 9.79
C ASP A 48 0.64 0.96 9.32
N THR A 49 -0.24 0.01 9.58
CA THR A 49 -0.06 -1.40 9.20
C THR A 49 -0.02 -1.54 7.67
N ILE A 50 -0.93 -0.89 6.96
CA ILE A 50 -0.94 -0.86 5.48
C ILE A 50 0.35 -0.27 4.93
N ALA A 51 0.86 0.80 5.54
CA ALA A 51 2.12 1.41 5.11
C ALA A 51 3.31 0.44 5.22
N VAL A 52 3.39 -0.33 6.30
CA VAL A 52 4.42 -1.37 6.48
C VAL A 52 4.28 -2.46 5.42
N ILE A 53 3.07 -2.93 5.18
CA ILE A 53 2.79 -3.97 4.17
C ILE A 53 3.21 -3.48 2.78
N LYS A 54 2.85 -2.27 2.39
CA LYS A 54 3.21 -1.70 1.09
C LYS A 54 4.71 -1.55 0.91
N LYS A 55 5.42 -1.13 1.97
CA LYS A 55 6.88 -1.04 1.96
C LYS A 55 7.51 -2.40 1.69
N GLN A 56 7.06 -3.44 2.38
CA GLN A 56 7.57 -4.79 2.18
C GLN A 56 7.22 -5.36 0.80
N ILE A 57 6.03 -5.08 0.29
CA ILE A 57 5.64 -5.46 -1.07
C ILE A 57 6.60 -4.86 -2.09
N LYS A 58 6.91 -3.57 -1.97
CA LYS A 58 7.85 -2.89 -2.85
C LYS A 58 9.26 -3.51 -2.77
N GLN A 59 9.74 -3.77 -1.57
CA GLN A 59 11.05 -4.41 -1.36
C GLN A 59 11.10 -5.80 -2.00
N ARG A 60 10.01 -6.57 -1.90
CA ARG A 60 9.93 -7.89 -2.53
C ARG A 60 9.84 -7.81 -4.05
N GLN A 61 9.13 -6.84 -4.59
CA GLN A 61 9.11 -6.59 -6.05
C GLN A 61 10.50 -6.28 -6.58
N ASP A 62 11.26 -5.44 -5.89
CA ASP A 62 12.65 -5.13 -6.24
C ASP A 62 13.53 -6.39 -6.18
N SER A 63 13.36 -7.22 -5.14
CA SER A 63 14.08 -8.49 -5.00
C SER A 63 13.74 -9.48 -6.12
N ILE A 64 12.48 -9.60 -6.48
CA ILE A 64 12.02 -10.46 -7.59
C ILE A 64 12.71 -10.04 -8.89
N GLU A 65 12.75 -8.75 -9.17
CA GLU A 65 13.41 -8.23 -10.35
C GLU A 65 14.90 -8.56 -10.36
N GLN A 66 15.59 -8.35 -9.24
CA GLN A 66 17.03 -8.65 -9.11
C GLN A 66 17.32 -10.14 -9.24
N PHE A 67 16.53 -11.00 -8.61
CA PHE A 67 16.72 -12.45 -8.72
C PHE A 67 16.43 -12.95 -10.14
N SER A 68 15.44 -12.42 -10.82
CA SER A 68 15.14 -12.76 -12.22
C SER A 68 16.28 -12.35 -13.14
N LYS A 69 16.83 -11.16 -12.97
CA LYS A 69 17.99 -10.69 -13.73
C LYS A 69 19.27 -11.52 -13.45
N GLY A 70 19.39 -12.03 -12.23
CA GLY A 70 20.53 -12.86 -11.80
C GLY A 70 20.36 -14.36 -12.11
N ASN A 71 19.35 -14.75 -12.90
CA ASN A 71 19.03 -16.14 -13.20
C ASN A 71 18.75 -17.01 -11.96
N ARG A 72 18.22 -16.41 -10.91
CA ARG A 72 17.80 -17.12 -9.69
C ARG A 72 16.28 -17.15 -9.61
N GLN A 73 15.67 -17.82 -10.60
CA GLN A 73 14.21 -17.94 -10.69
C GLN A 73 13.61 -18.66 -9.46
N ASP A 74 14.34 -19.57 -8.84
CA ASP A 74 13.95 -20.22 -7.59
C ASP A 74 13.70 -19.21 -6.46
N LEU A 75 14.56 -18.23 -6.30
CA LEU A 75 14.43 -17.17 -5.30
C LEU A 75 13.35 -16.15 -5.70
N ALA A 76 13.24 -15.82 -6.98
CA ALA A 76 12.20 -14.95 -7.49
C ALA A 76 10.81 -15.55 -7.23
N ASP A 77 10.63 -16.85 -7.46
CA ASP A 77 9.36 -17.55 -7.23
C ASP A 77 8.99 -17.59 -5.74
N LYS A 78 9.97 -17.78 -4.86
CA LYS A 78 9.75 -17.74 -3.42
C LYS A 78 9.29 -16.34 -2.98
N GLU A 79 9.98 -15.29 -3.43
CA GLU A 79 9.59 -13.91 -3.12
C GLU A 79 8.20 -13.57 -3.66
N SER A 80 7.85 -14.08 -4.84
CA SER A 80 6.52 -13.90 -5.42
C SER A 80 5.42 -14.52 -4.57
N LYS A 81 5.64 -15.70 -4.01
CA LYS A 81 4.69 -16.34 -3.09
C LYS A 81 4.53 -15.56 -1.78
N GLU A 82 5.63 -15.06 -1.24
CA GLU A 82 5.62 -14.22 -0.04
C GLU A 82 4.89 -12.90 -0.32
N LEU A 83 5.09 -12.32 -1.49
CA LEU A 83 4.38 -11.11 -1.95
C LEU A 83 2.85 -11.32 -1.95
N GLU A 84 2.38 -12.45 -2.48
CA GLU A 84 0.94 -12.75 -2.54
C GLU A 84 0.34 -12.88 -1.13
N ILE A 85 1.07 -13.43 -0.17
CA ILE A 85 0.65 -13.50 1.23
C ILE A 85 0.41 -12.08 1.77
N LEU A 86 1.32 -11.14 1.51
CA LEU A 86 1.20 -9.75 1.95
C LEU A 86 0.06 -9.01 1.27
N LYS A 87 -0.10 -9.20 -0.04
CA LYS A 87 -1.18 -8.55 -0.81
C LYS A 87 -2.57 -8.89 -0.30
N ALA A 88 -2.76 -10.10 0.24
CA ALA A 88 -4.04 -10.52 0.78
C ALA A 88 -4.55 -9.64 1.94
N TYR A 89 -3.66 -8.90 2.60
CA TYR A 89 -4.02 -7.98 3.69
C TYR A 89 -4.35 -6.57 3.23
N LEU A 90 -4.03 -6.22 1.99
CA LEU A 90 -4.38 -4.90 1.47
C LEU A 90 -5.86 -4.82 1.15
N PRO A 91 -6.51 -3.66 1.40
CA PRO A 91 -7.86 -3.41 0.90
C PRO A 91 -7.89 -3.59 -0.63
N PRO A 92 -9.05 -3.95 -1.22
CA PRO A 92 -9.19 -3.97 -2.66
C PRO A 92 -8.79 -2.63 -3.26
N GLU A 93 -8.01 -2.65 -4.35
CA GLU A 93 -7.63 -1.45 -5.06
C GLU A 93 -8.87 -0.77 -5.65
N LEU A 94 -8.89 0.56 -5.60
CA LEU A 94 -9.96 1.32 -6.21
C LEU A 94 -9.81 1.31 -7.74
N PRO A 95 -10.90 1.08 -8.48
CA PRO A 95 -10.90 1.27 -9.93
C PRO A 95 -10.56 2.72 -10.30
N ALA A 96 -9.92 2.91 -11.46
CA ALA A 96 -9.56 4.25 -11.95
C ALA A 96 -10.76 5.21 -12.02
N GLU A 97 -11.93 4.71 -12.34
CA GLU A 97 -13.19 5.48 -12.38
C GLU A 97 -13.54 6.07 -11.01
N GLU A 98 -13.39 5.28 -9.93
CA GLU A 98 -13.65 5.76 -8.58
C GLU A 98 -12.60 6.75 -8.10
N ILE A 99 -11.33 6.52 -8.47
CA ILE A 99 -10.23 7.46 -8.18
C ILE A 99 -10.53 8.81 -8.83
N LYS A 100 -10.98 8.83 -10.09
CA LYS A 100 -11.36 10.05 -10.79
C LYS A 100 -12.50 10.80 -10.11
N LYS A 101 -13.51 10.08 -9.62
CA LYS A 101 -14.61 10.69 -8.84
C LYS A 101 -14.09 11.35 -7.55
N ILE A 102 -13.22 10.67 -6.84
CA ILE A 102 -12.60 11.21 -5.62
C ILE A 102 -11.80 12.47 -5.94
N ILE A 103 -11.07 12.48 -7.05
CA ILE A 103 -10.31 13.65 -7.51
C ILE A 103 -11.24 14.83 -7.82
N GLU A 104 -12.33 14.61 -8.55
CA GLU A 104 -13.31 15.67 -8.85
C GLU A 104 -13.93 16.24 -7.57
N GLU A 105 -14.33 15.40 -6.61
CA GLU A 105 -14.82 15.84 -5.32
C GLU A 105 -13.78 16.66 -4.54
N ALA A 106 -12.51 16.24 -4.58
CA ALA A 106 -11.42 16.96 -3.94
C ALA A 106 -11.16 18.33 -4.57
N ILE A 107 -11.27 18.41 -5.90
CA ILE A 107 -11.16 19.68 -6.64
C ILE A 107 -12.27 20.64 -6.22
N VAL A 108 -13.49 20.17 -6.11
CA VAL A 108 -14.63 20.98 -5.64
C VAL A 108 -14.41 21.43 -4.19
N THR A 109 -14.02 20.51 -3.30
CA THR A 109 -13.80 20.79 -1.89
C THR A 109 -12.68 21.80 -1.63
N THR A 110 -11.58 21.70 -2.38
CA THR A 110 -10.40 22.56 -2.23
C THR A 110 -10.49 23.85 -3.04
N GLY A 111 -11.39 23.93 -4.02
CA GLY A 111 -11.46 25.04 -4.96
C GLY A 111 -10.27 25.11 -5.93
N ALA A 112 -9.61 23.99 -6.18
CA ALA A 112 -8.43 23.92 -7.05
C ALA A 112 -8.76 24.31 -8.50
N GLN A 113 -7.87 25.08 -9.12
CA GLN A 113 -8.03 25.57 -10.48
C GLN A 113 -6.93 25.12 -11.43
N ASP A 114 -5.71 24.97 -10.92
CA ASP A 114 -4.54 24.62 -11.72
C ASP A 114 -3.50 23.79 -10.96
N MET A 115 -2.35 23.57 -11.58
CA MET A 115 -1.25 22.78 -11.00
C MET A 115 -0.67 23.34 -9.70
N LYS A 116 -0.87 24.63 -9.41
CA LYS A 116 -0.40 25.22 -8.15
C LYS A 116 -1.15 24.66 -6.95
N ASP A 117 -2.36 24.17 -7.18
CA ASP A 117 -3.22 23.60 -6.15
C ASP A 117 -3.03 22.09 -5.99
N MET A 118 -2.09 21.49 -6.74
CA MET A 118 -1.87 20.03 -6.72
C MET A 118 -1.62 19.49 -5.31
N GLY A 119 -0.85 20.20 -4.48
CA GLY A 119 -0.58 19.78 -3.11
C GLY A 119 -1.84 19.66 -2.25
N LYS A 120 -2.77 20.60 -2.39
CA LYS A 120 -4.06 20.58 -1.68
C LYS A 120 -4.93 19.43 -2.14
N VAL A 121 -5.01 19.23 -3.46
CA VAL A 121 -5.80 18.13 -4.05
C VAL A 121 -5.22 16.79 -3.62
N MET A 122 -3.91 16.61 -3.70
CA MET A 122 -3.25 15.36 -3.29
C MET A 122 -3.47 15.03 -1.82
N LYS A 123 -3.47 16.02 -0.95
CA LYS A 123 -3.75 15.82 0.48
C LYS A 123 -5.18 15.33 0.70
N GLU A 124 -6.14 15.95 0.07
CA GLU A 124 -7.56 15.59 0.19
C GLU A 124 -7.83 14.21 -0.41
N VAL A 125 -7.31 13.94 -1.60
CA VAL A 125 -7.43 12.64 -2.29
C VAL A 125 -6.76 11.54 -1.47
N GLY A 126 -5.57 11.79 -0.95
CA GLY A 126 -4.83 10.81 -0.13
C GLY A 126 -5.61 10.39 1.11
N ALA A 127 -6.27 11.33 1.78
CA ALA A 127 -7.11 11.04 2.94
C ALA A 127 -8.30 10.14 2.60
N LYS A 128 -8.94 10.36 1.45
CA LYS A 128 -10.10 9.57 1.00
C LYS A 128 -9.72 8.20 0.45
N ILE A 129 -8.60 8.11 -0.26
CA ILE A 129 -8.12 6.84 -0.84
C ILE A 129 -7.57 5.92 0.23
N ALA A 130 -6.95 6.46 1.29
CA ALA A 130 -6.44 5.69 2.43
C ALA A 130 -5.63 4.44 2.04
N GLY A 131 -4.71 4.60 1.10
CA GLY A 131 -3.83 3.52 0.66
C GLY A 131 -4.43 2.51 -0.32
N ARG A 132 -5.66 2.71 -0.80
CA ARG A 132 -6.36 1.81 -1.73
C ARG A 132 -6.01 2.02 -3.21
N ALA A 133 -5.00 2.81 -3.50
CA ALA A 133 -4.50 3.01 -4.85
C ALA A 133 -3.00 3.31 -4.84
N ASP A 134 -2.32 3.03 -5.95
CA ASP A 134 -0.91 3.37 -6.12
C ASP A 134 -0.74 4.89 -6.17
N GLY A 135 0.17 5.42 -5.35
CA GLY A 135 0.44 6.85 -5.26
C GLY A 135 0.85 7.48 -6.58
N LYS A 136 1.61 6.77 -7.41
CA LYS A 136 2.01 7.24 -8.74
C LYS A 136 0.80 7.37 -9.67
N LEU A 137 -0.08 6.37 -9.70
CA LEU A 137 -1.30 6.41 -10.49
C LEU A 137 -2.18 7.59 -10.08
N VAL A 138 -2.38 7.79 -8.79
CA VAL A 138 -3.17 8.91 -8.25
C VAL A 138 -2.57 10.25 -8.64
N SER A 139 -1.26 10.41 -8.47
CA SER A 139 -0.53 11.62 -8.83
C SER A 139 -0.65 11.92 -10.33
N ASP A 140 -0.51 10.92 -11.18
CA ASP A 140 -0.63 11.08 -12.64
C ASP A 140 -2.05 11.50 -13.03
N LEU A 141 -3.08 10.90 -12.41
CA LEU A 141 -4.48 11.26 -12.68
C LEU A 141 -4.82 12.67 -12.19
N VAL A 142 -4.32 13.09 -11.03
CA VAL A 142 -4.50 14.47 -10.54
C VAL A 142 -3.83 15.46 -11.47
N ARG A 143 -2.60 15.18 -11.87
CA ARG A 143 -1.84 16.04 -12.80
C ARG A 143 -2.54 16.17 -14.13
N GLU A 144 -3.00 15.07 -14.69
CA GLU A 144 -3.75 15.06 -15.95
C GLU A 144 -5.01 15.93 -15.84
N ARG A 145 -5.76 15.79 -14.75
CA ARG A 145 -7.00 16.56 -14.54
C ARG A 145 -6.74 18.06 -14.37
N LEU A 146 -5.72 18.44 -13.62
CA LEU A 146 -5.40 19.86 -13.38
C LEU A 146 -4.77 20.54 -14.58
N ASN A 147 -4.17 19.79 -15.50
CA ASN A 147 -3.62 20.31 -16.77
C ASN A 147 -4.68 20.49 -17.85
N LYS A 148 -5.87 19.90 -17.71
CA LYS A 148 -6.96 20.12 -18.67
C LYS A 148 -7.63 21.46 -18.39
N PRO A 149 -7.74 22.36 -19.38
CA PRO A 149 -8.56 23.55 -19.21
C PRO A 149 -10.00 23.11 -18.92
N LEU A 150 -10.67 23.82 -18.03
CA LEU A 150 -12.10 23.66 -17.84
C LEU A 150 -12.76 23.92 -19.20
N GLU A 151 -13.32 22.89 -19.80
CA GLU A 151 -14.21 23.08 -20.92
C GLU A 151 -15.45 23.79 -20.39
N ASP A 152 -15.67 24.98 -20.88
CA ASP A 152 -16.86 25.78 -20.60
C ASP A 152 -18.15 25.07 -21.11
#